data_1415f4cc38e67b5273ffc79a682d6686
#
_entry.id   1415f4cc38e67b5273ffc79a682d6686
#
_cell.length_a   1.000
_cell.length_b   1.000
_cell.length_c   1.000
_cell.angle_alpha   90.00
_cell.angle_beta   90.00
_cell.angle_gamma   90.00
#
_symmetry.space_group_name_H-M   'P 1'
#
loop_
_entity.id
_entity.type
_entity.pdbx_description
1 polymer ?
#
loop_
_entity_poly.entity_id
_entity_poly.type
_entity_poly.pdbx_seq_one_letter_code
_entity_poly.pdbx_strand_id
1 'polypeptide(L)'
;MPAVTRTTAVAVFAVVAASCSSGTPAAPAAAAAPVMKPLVSVKEMMRFDIDPASDYVFDAVQYDATTKGVSDIYPKTDEDWEKVKIGAVSLAENIYLLKLKRPWTPKGDVNNSTGPNPPELSPEQIQAKYDKDPVLWDAKIEALRNAALEIMDVADKRDVKGLFEASADLDMACENCHLEYWYPGDRAAVEEDKRQRARIDPSAKRSAKKK
;
A
#
# COMPACT_ATOMS: atom_id res chain seq x y z
N MET A 1 0.74 -1.50 -108.73
CA MET A 1 -0.04 -0.95 -107.67
C MET A 1 0.76 -1.13 -106.37
N PRO A 2 1.40 -0.10 -105.79
CA PRO A 2 2.21 -0.25 -104.58
C PRO A 2 1.39 0.01 -103.37
N ALA A 3 1.58 -0.85 -102.34
CA ALA A 3 0.96 -0.77 -101.00
C ALA A 3 1.75 0.22 -100.15
N VAL A 4 1.01 1.14 -99.54
CA VAL A 4 1.55 2.14 -98.61
C VAL A 4 1.51 1.57 -97.18
N THR A 5 2.65 1.35 -96.59
CA THR A 5 2.79 0.93 -95.21
C THR A 5 2.83 2.18 -94.30
N ARG A 6 1.80 2.34 -93.49
CA ARG A 6 1.77 3.38 -92.44
C ARG A 6 2.42 2.88 -91.14
N THR A 7 3.52 3.51 -90.79
CA THR A 7 4.19 3.26 -89.54
C THR A 7 3.62 4.18 -88.44
N THR A 8 3.01 3.56 -87.39
CA THR A 8 2.44 4.29 -86.26
C THR A 8 3.55 4.39 -85.19
N ALA A 9 3.99 5.60 -84.88
CA ALA A 9 4.89 5.86 -83.76
C ALA A 9 4.09 5.94 -82.49
N VAL A 10 4.42 5.07 -81.53
CA VAL A 10 3.87 5.09 -80.17
C VAL A 10 4.81 5.92 -79.31
N ALA A 11 4.34 7.07 -78.88
CA ALA A 11 5.05 7.91 -77.89
C ALA A 11 4.78 7.39 -76.47
N VAL A 12 5.79 6.87 -75.80
CA VAL A 12 5.72 6.47 -74.38
C VAL A 12 5.99 7.71 -73.54
N PHE A 13 4.94 8.19 -72.85
CA PHE A 13 5.06 9.22 -71.82
C PHE A 13 5.45 8.55 -70.49
N ALA A 14 6.69 8.78 -70.06
CA ALA A 14 7.13 8.40 -68.73
C ALA A 14 6.58 9.43 -67.73
N VAL A 15 5.61 9.01 -66.89
CA VAL A 15 5.11 9.80 -65.74
C VAL A 15 6.09 9.59 -64.58
N VAL A 16 6.90 10.60 -64.29
CA VAL A 16 7.73 10.64 -63.06
C VAL A 16 6.81 11.05 -61.91
N ALA A 17 6.40 10.07 -61.10
CA ALA A 17 5.70 10.32 -59.84
C ALA A 17 6.71 10.82 -58.79
N ALA A 18 6.74 12.11 -58.55
CA ALA A 18 7.48 12.70 -57.42
C ALA A 18 6.77 12.34 -56.09
N SER A 19 7.25 11.32 -55.39
CA SER A 19 6.81 10.98 -54.04
C SER A 19 7.28 12.05 -53.08
N CYS A 20 6.44 13.02 -52.75
CA CYS A 20 6.62 13.91 -51.61
C CYS A 20 6.47 13.06 -50.33
N SER A 21 7.57 12.58 -49.79
CA SER A 21 7.64 12.02 -48.43
C SER A 21 7.45 13.16 -47.44
N SER A 22 6.18 13.40 -47.04
CA SER A 22 5.88 14.26 -45.90
C SER A 22 6.31 13.53 -44.62
N GLY A 23 7.57 13.72 -44.24
CA GLY A 23 8.05 13.27 -42.93
C GLY A 23 7.25 13.97 -41.85
N THR A 24 6.33 13.24 -41.21
CA THR A 24 5.69 13.71 -39.98
C THR A 24 6.78 13.99 -38.98
N PRO A 25 6.87 15.21 -38.39
CA PRO A 25 7.84 15.49 -37.34
C PRO A 25 7.63 14.48 -36.20
N ALA A 26 8.68 13.74 -35.85
CA ALA A 26 8.62 12.87 -34.68
C ALA A 26 8.19 13.70 -33.47
N ALA A 27 7.12 13.29 -32.82
CA ALA A 27 6.71 13.93 -31.57
C ALA A 27 7.90 13.96 -30.61
N PRO A 28 8.15 15.09 -29.92
CA PRO A 28 9.25 15.16 -28.95
C PRO A 28 9.10 14.00 -27.97
N ALA A 29 10.17 13.24 -27.76
CA ALA A 29 10.17 12.16 -26.77
C ALA A 29 9.72 12.73 -25.43
N ALA A 30 8.66 12.16 -24.87
CA ALA A 30 8.18 12.58 -23.55
C ALA A 30 9.35 12.52 -22.57
N ALA A 31 9.63 13.62 -21.88
CA ALA A 31 10.66 13.65 -20.85
C ALA A 31 10.37 12.51 -19.85
N ALA A 32 11.38 11.70 -19.56
CA ALA A 32 11.23 10.62 -18.59
C ALA A 32 10.74 11.22 -17.26
N ALA A 33 9.67 10.66 -16.70
CA ALA A 33 9.15 11.11 -15.41
C ALA A 33 10.28 11.05 -14.36
N PRO A 34 10.38 12.04 -13.46
CA PRO A 34 11.42 12.04 -12.44
C PRO A 34 11.31 10.77 -11.60
N VAL A 35 12.41 10.06 -11.46
CA VAL A 35 12.47 8.86 -10.62
C VAL A 35 12.36 9.29 -9.17
N MET A 36 11.31 8.87 -8.48
CA MET A 36 11.16 9.12 -7.05
C MET A 36 12.25 8.38 -6.28
N LYS A 37 12.99 9.11 -5.46
CA LYS A 37 14.03 8.55 -4.58
C LYS A 37 13.55 8.60 -3.14
N PRO A 38 13.45 7.46 -2.44
CA PRO A 38 13.15 7.43 -1.01
C PRO A 38 14.16 8.25 -0.21
N LEU A 39 13.68 9.00 0.77
CA LEU A 39 14.50 9.83 1.65
C LEU A 39 14.89 9.10 2.94
N VAL A 40 14.05 8.19 3.39
CA VAL A 40 14.16 7.51 4.68
C VAL A 40 14.05 5.99 4.51
N SER A 41 14.52 5.24 5.49
CA SER A 41 14.39 3.79 5.57
C SER A 41 12.93 3.35 5.85
N VAL A 42 12.65 2.05 5.73
CA VAL A 42 11.35 1.47 6.11
C VAL A 42 11.05 1.76 7.59
N LYS A 43 12.02 1.53 8.50
CA LYS A 43 11.87 1.77 9.94
C LYS A 43 11.55 3.23 10.27
N GLU A 44 12.22 4.18 9.60
CA GLU A 44 11.93 5.60 9.79
C GLU A 44 10.57 5.99 9.23
N MET A 45 10.17 5.42 8.09
CA MET A 45 8.85 5.66 7.53
C MET A 45 7.75 5.13 8.46
N MET A 46 7.92 3.93 9.05
CA MET A 46 7.01 3.44 10.08
C MET A 46 6.90 4.44 11.23
N ARG A 47 8.04 4.83 11.82
CA ARG A 47 8.09 5.67 13.01
C ARG A 47 7.55 7.09 12.81
N PHE A 48 7.80 7.70 11.65
CA PHE A 48 7.56 9.15 11.44
C PHE A 48 6.35 9.46 10.55
N ASP A 49 5.79 8.45 9.90
CA ASP A 49 4.70 8.64 8.94
C ASP A 49 3.54 7.66 9.19
N ILE A 50 3.80 6.35 9.11
CA ILE A 50 2.74 5.34 9.17
C ILE A 50 2.15 5.21 10.59
N ASP A 51 2.99 5.10 11.61
CA ASP A 51 2.58 4.95 13.01
C ASP A 51 1.80 6.18 13.49
N PRO A 52 2.29 7.43 13.35
CA PRO A 52 1.51 8.61 13.70
C PRO A 52 0.20 8.77 12.94
N ALA A 53 0.14 8.29 11.68
CA ALA A 53 -1.10 8.32 10.93
C ALA A 53 -2.11 7.27 11.43
N SER A 54 -1.65 6.09 11.88
CA SER A 54 -2.51 5.07 12.48
C SER A 54 -3.02 5.46 13.86
N ASP A 55 -2.27 6.23 14.64
CA ASP A 55 -2.70 6.74 15.94
C ASP A 55 -3.98 7.57 15.84
N TYR A 56 -4.19 8.34 14.77
CA TYR A 56 -5.45 9.05 14.55
C TYR A 56 -6.66 8.12 14.49
N VAL A 57 -6.48 6.88 14.08
CA VAL A 57 -7.54 5.87 14.01
C VAL A 57 -7.66 5.13 15.34
N PHE A 58 -6.53 4.66 15.90
CA PHE A 58 -6.53 3.86 17.12
C PHE A 58 -6.95 4.65 18.36
N ASP A 59 -6.54 5.93 18.46
CA ASP A 59 -6.94 6.81 19.55
C ASP A 59 -8.41 7.24 19.45
N ALA A 60 -8.99 7.17 18.27
CA ALA A 60 -10.40 7.53 18.08
C ALA A 60 -11.38 6.45 18.54
N VAL A 61 -10.94 5.19 18.70
CA VAL A 61 -11.77 4.07 19.14
C VAL A 61 -11.04 3.19 20.15
N GLN A 62 -11.50 3.20 21.39
CA GLN A 62 -10.90 2.43 22.47
C GLN A 62 -11.98 1.89 23.42
N TYR A 63 -11.70 0.75 24.02
CA TYR A 63 -12.43 0.26 25.18
C TYR A 63 -11.65 0.65 26.44
N ASP A 64 -12.14 1.62 27.17
CA ASP A 64 -11.53 2.04 28.43
C ASP A 64 -12.16 1.27 29.60
N ALA A 65 -11.41 0.30 30.12
CA ALA A 65 -11.81 -0.50 31.27
C ALA A 65 -11.18 0.06 32.55
N THR A 66 -11.99 0.68 33.40
CA THR A 66 -11.55 1.22 34.70
C THR A 66 -12.25 0.51 35.85
N THR A 67 -11.82 0.78 37.09
CA THR A 67 -12.52 0.31 38.31
C THR A 67 -13.94 0.83 38.44
N LYS A 68 -14.32 1.84 37.62
CA LYS A 68 -15.66 2.43 37.59
C LYS A 68 -16.56 1.80 36.50
N GLY A 69 -16.03 0.91 35.70
CA GLY A 69 -16.74 0.25 34.59
C GLY A 69 -15.98 0.36 33.26
N VAL A 70 -16.62 -0.12 32.21
CA VAL A 70 -16.14 -0.02 30.83
C VAL A 70 -16.83 1.17 30.16
N SER A 71 -16.04 2.00 29.49
CA SER A 71 -16.54 3.07 28.62
C SER A 71 -15.91 2.95 27.24
N ASP A 72 -16.70 3.28 26.22
CA ASP A 72 -16.22 3.29 24.83
C ASP A 72 -15.80 4.72 24.47
N ILE A 73 -14.58 4.87 23.93
CA ILE A 73 -14.11 6.07 23.28
C ILE A 73 -14.47 5.93 21.79
N TYR A 74 -15.12 6.94 21.22
CA TYR A 74 -15.47 6.99 19.81
C TYR A 74 -15.66 8.45 19.35
N PRO A 75 -15.55 8.75 18.05
CA PRO A 75 -15.75 10.10 17.52
C PRO A 75 -17.16 10.62 17.78
N LYS A 76 -17.28 11.83 18.30
CA LYS A 76 -18.57 12.47 18.68
C LYS A 76 -18.84 13.74 17.90
N THR A 77 -17.83 14.41 17.42
CA THR A 77 -17.88 15.67 16.71
C THR A 77 -17.40 15.54 15.27
N ASP A 78 -17.72 16.53 14.44
CA ASP A 78 -17.21 16.59 13.07
C ASP A 78 -15.67 16.64 13.05
N GLU A 79 -15.07 17.35 14.00
CA GLU A 79 -13.61 17.42 14.15
C GLU A 79 -12.98 16.06 14.50
N ASP A 80 -13.64 15.27 15.33
CA ASP A 80 -13.15 13.92 15.66
C ASP A 80 -13.14 13.02 14.41
N TRP A 81 -14.23 13.05 13.62
CA TRP A 81 -14.32 12.31 12.36
C TRP A 81 -13.31 12.80 11.31
N GLU A 82 -13.05 14.11 11.28
CA GLU A 82 -12.02 14.66 10.40
C GLU A 82 -10.62 14.13 10.76
N LYS A 83 -10.30 14.02 12.05
CA LYS A 83 -9.03 13.42 12.51
C LYS A 83 -8.89 11.97 12.05
N VAL A 84 -9.92 11.15 12.22
CA VAL A 84 -9.93 9.76 11.70
C VAL A 84 -9.67 9.75 10.20
N LYS A 85 -10.33 10.62 9.45
CA LYS A 85 -10.16 10.73 8.00
C LYS A 85 -8.76 11.18 7.61
N ILE A 86 -8.16 12.12 8.32
CA ILE A 86 -6.76 12.54 8.10
C ILE A 86 -5.83 11.35 8.24
N GLY A 87 -5.95 10.56 9.30
CA GLY A 87 -5.14 9.34 9.49
C GLY A 87 -5.34 8.33 8.36
N ALA A 88 -6.58 8.02 8.04
CA ALA A 88 -6.91 7.03 7.01
C ALA A 88 -6.42 7.45 5.60
N VAL A 89 -6.59 8.72 5.22
CA VAL A 89 -6.07 9.27 3.95
C VAL A 89 -4.55 9.19 3.92
N SER A 90 -3.89 9.62 5.00
CA SER A 90 -2.42 9.56 5.10
C SER A 90 -1.92 8.13 4.95
N LEU A 91 -2.53 7.16 5.63
CA LEU A 91 -2.19 5.75 5.49
C LEU A 91 -2.41 5.25 4.06
N ALA A 92 -3.59 5.48 3.47
CA ALA A 92 -3.94 4.96 2.15
C ALA A 92 -3.01 5.48 1.04
N GLU A 93 -2.55 6.73 1.14
CA GLU A 93 -1.66 7.35 0.16
C GLU A 93 -0.19 6.99 0.43
N ASN A 94 0.27 7.10 1.69
CA ASN A 94 1.70 7.00 2.00
C ASN A 94 2.20 5.56 2.01
N ILE A 95 1.37 4.57 2.32
CA ILE A 95 1.79 3.16 2.39
C ILE A 95 2.41 2.67 1.06
N TYR A 96 1.98 3.20 -0.08
CA TYR A 96 2.56 2.85 -1.37
C TYR A 96 4.02 3.29 -1.53
N LEU A 97 4.48 4.24 -0.74
CA LEU A 97 5.89 4.62 -0.71
C LEU A 97 6.79 3.46 -0.24
N LEU A 98 6.24 2.48 0.49
CA LEU A 98 6.97 1.26 0.90
C LEU A 98 7.28 0.32 -0.28
N LYS A 99 6.61 0.45 -1.43
CA LYS A 99 6.95 -0.28 -2.66
C LYS A 99 8.20 0.26 -3.34
N LEU A 100 8.63 1.48 -3.00
CA LEU A 100 9.87 2.05 -3.52
C LEU A 100 11.06 1.43 -2.79
N LYS A 101 11.99 0.84 -3.54
CA LYS A 101 13.21 0.22 -2.99
C LYS A 101 13.97 1.22 -2.10
N ARG A 102 14.18 0.85 -0.84
CA ARG A 102 14.82 1.68 0.20
C ARG A 102 15.54 0.81 1.22
N PRO A 103 16.45 1.36 2.05
CA PRO A 103 17.01 0.65 3.20
C PRO A 103 15.90 0.20 4.17
N TRP A 104 16.08 -0.94 4.82
CA TRP A 104 15.15 -1.43 5.86
C TRP A 104 15.24 -0.60 7.14
N THR A 105 16.47 -0.23 7.49
CA THR A 105 16.79 0.54 8.71
C THR A 105 17.69 1.73 8.38
N PRO A 106 17.78 2.73 9.27
CA PRO A 106 18.78 3.80 9.16
C PRO A 106 20.21 3.24 9.09
N LYS A 107 21.13 4.01 8.51
CA LYS A 107 22.53 3.61 8.41
C LYS A 107 23.11 3.33 9.81
N GLY A 108 23.61 2.11 9.99
CA GLY A 108 24.24 1.66 11.25
C GLY A 108 23.24 1.07 12.27
N ASP A 109 21.95 1.12 12.03
CA ASP A 109 20.95 0.44 12.84
C ASP A 109 20.84 -1.02 12.38
N VAL A 110 21.22 -1.94 13.25
CA VAL A 110 21.18 -3.39 13.00
C VAL A 110 19.86 -4.04 13.38
N ASN A 111 18.88 -3.22 13.77
CA ASN A 111 17.53 -3.66 14.15
C ASN A 111 17.55 -4.73 15.27
N ASN A 112 18.21 -4.42 16.37
CA ASN A 112 18.33 -5.31 17.53
C ASN A 112 17.55 -4.78 18.74
N SER A 113 16.47 -4.03 18.52
CA SER A 113 15.59 -3.64 19.61
C SER A 113 15.04 -4.92 20.26
N THR A 114 15.18 -4.97 21.56
CA THR A 114 14.76 -6.12 22.33
C THR A 114 13.25 -6.09 22.52
N GLY A 115 12.53 -6.74 21.62
CA GLY A 115 11.19 -7.21 21.92
C GLY A 115 11.24 -8.33 22.96
N PRO A 116 10.10 -8.72 23.54
CA PRO A 116 10.08 -9.70 24.62
C PRO A 116 10.63 -11.07 24.23
N ASN A 117 10.57 -11.50 22.96
CA ASN A 117 11.13 -12.77 22.44
C ASN A 117 10.65 -13.04 21.03
N PRO A 118 11.45 -13.57 20.14
CA PRO A 118 12.86 -13.41 19.91
C PRO A 118 13.19 -12.03 19.32
N PRO A 119 14.48 -11.70 19.14
CA PRO A 119 14.86 -10.41 18.59
C PRO A 119 14.27 -10.17 17.20
N GLU A 120 14.11 -8.93 16.85
CA GLU A 120 13.74 -8.49 15.50
C GLU A 120 14.73 -9.05 14.46
N LEU A 121 14.26 -9.24 13.22
CA LEU A 121 15.12 -9.64 12.13
C LEU A 121 16.12 -8.54 11.79
N SER A 122 17.36 -8.91 11.48
CA SER A 122 18.34 -7.95 10.95
C SER A 122 17.92 -7.43 9.57
N PRO A 123 18.42 -6.26 9.13
CA PRO A 123 18.13 -5.74 7.79
C PRO A 123 18.43 -6.74 6.67
N GLU A 124 19.49 -7.55 6.82
CA GLU A 124 19.87 -8.57 5.83
C GLU A 124 18.88 -9.74 5.83
N GLN A 125 18.35 -10.12 6.98
CA GLN A 125 17.33 -11.16 7.09
C GLN A 125 16.00 -10.69 6.48
N ILE A 126 15.62 -9.43 6.69
CA ILE A 126 14.44 -8.83 6.07
C ILE A 126 14.63 -8.79 4.54
N GLN A 127 15.80 -8.35 4.06
CA GLN A 127 16.11 -8.33 2.64
C GLN A 127 16.02 -9.72 2.01
N ALA A 128 16.56 -10.74 2.66
CA ALA A 128 16.49 -12.11 2.17
C ALA A 128 15.04 -12.63 2.06
N LYS A 129 14.15 -12.25 2.99
CA LYS A 129 12.73 -12.58 2.89
C LYS A 129 12.04 -11.86 1.73
N TYR A 130 12.32 -10.57 1.56
CA TYR A 130 11.81 -9.78 0.44
C TYR A 130 12.26 -10.36 -0.90
N ASP A 131 13.55 -10.67 -1.06
CA ASP A 131 14.10 -11.21 -2.30
C ASP A 131 13.51 -12.57 -2.66
N LYS A 132 13.13 -13.35 -1.65
CA LYS A 132 12.49 -14.65 -1.83
C LYS A 132 11.04 -14.53 -2.35
N ASP A 133 10.31 -13.54 -1.89
CA ASP A 133 8.91 -13.33 -2.28
C ASP A 133 8.52 -11.83 -2.23
N PRO A 134 8.90 -11.06 -3.27
CA PRO A 134 8.53 -9.65 -3.36
C PRO A 134 7.03 -9.44 -3.59
N VAL A 135 6.34 -10.46 -4.12
CA VAL A 135 4.88 -10.40 -4.33
C VAL A 135 4.14 -10.40 -2.99
N LEU A 136 4.65 -11.16 -2.01
CA LEU A 136 4.09 -11.16 -0.67
C LEU A 136 4.24 -9.79 0.01
N TRP A 137 5.38 -9.10 -0.16
CA TRP A 137 5.58 -7.74 0.33
C TRP A 137 4.53 -6.78 -0.23
N ASP A 138 4.35 -6.78 -1.54
CA ASP A 138 3.33 -5.96 -2.20
C ASP A 138 1.91 -6.30 -1.72
N ALA A 139 1.61 -7.57 -1.53
CA ALA A 139 0.30 -8.00 -1.03
C ALA A 139 0.03 -7.51 0.41
N LYS A 140 1.06 -7.44 1.27
CA LYS A 140 0.92 -6.88 2.63
C LYS A 140 0.65 -5.37 2.59
N ILE A 141 1.31 -4.64 1.68
CA ILE A 141 1.06 -3.21 1.47
C ILE A 141 -0.37 -2.98 0.97
N GLU A 142 -0.86 -3.79 0.01
CA GLU A 142 -2.23 -3.69 -0.46
C GLU A 142 -3.25 -3.99 0.64
N ALA A 143 -3.00 -4.97 1.49
CA ALA A 143 -3.88 -5.29 2.62
C ALA A 143 -4.01 -4.11 3.58
N LEU A 144 -2.90 -3.45 3.94
CA LEU A 144 -2.90 -2.27 4.80
C LEU A 144 -3.64 -1.10 4.12
N ARG A 145 -3.38 -0.87 2.82
CA ARG A 145 -4.08 0.17 2.08
C ARG A 145 -5.60 -0.07 2.06
N ASN A 146 -6.02 -1.30 1.83
CA ASN A 146 -7.45 -1.63 1.80
C ASN A 146 -8.12 -1.40 3.16
N ALA A 147 -7.45 -1.72 4.27
CA ALA A 147 -7.95 -1.40 5.61
C ALA A 147 -8.09 0.13 5.82
N ALA A 148 -7.11 0.91 5.37
CA ALA A 148 -7.20 2.37 5.43
C ALA A 148 -8.34 2.95 4.57
N LEU A 149 -8.59 2.39 3.39
CA LEU A 149 -9.73 2.78 2.54
C LEU A 149 -11.09 2.44 3.19
N GLU A 150 -11.19 1.32 3.90
CA GLU A 150 -12.39 0.98 4.66
C GLU A 150 -12.64 1.97 5.80
N ILE A 151 -11.58 2.39 6.50
CA ILE A 151 -11.69 3.45 7.52
C ILE A 151 -12.17 4.76 6.91
N MET A 152 -11.70 5.13 5.72
CA MET A 152 -12.21 6.33 5.02
C MET A 152 -13.72 6.24 4.75
N ASP A 153 -14.19 5.07 4.28
CA ASP A 153 -15.61 4.84 3.99
C ASP A 153 -16.49 4.90 5.25
N VAL A 154 -16.05 4.28 6.35
CA VAL A 154 -16.78 4.33 7.62
C VAL A 154 -16.74 5.71 8.27
N ALA A 155 -15.64 6.47 8.09
CA ALA A 155 -15.54 7.85 8.57
C ALA A 155 -16.49 8.78 7.80
N ASP A 156 -16.61 8.63 6.49
CA ASP A 156 -17.55 9.41 5.67
C ASP A 156 -19.01 9.13 6.06
N LYS A 157 -19.32 7.90 6.49
CA LYS A 157 -20.64 7.49 6.98
C LYS A 157 -20.89 7.79 8.45
N ARG A 158 -19.84 8.18 9.18
CA ARG A 158 -19.86 8.34 10.66
C ARG A 158 -20.35 7.08 11.37
N ASP A 159 -19.99 5.93 10.84
CA ASP A 159 -20.37 4.63 11.40
C ASP A 159 -19.43 4.23 12.53
N VAL A 160 -19.82 4.52 13.76
CA VAL A 160 -19.04 4.19 14.98
C VAL A 160 -18.76 2.70 15.07
N LYS A 161 -19.75 1.84 14.81
CA LYS A 161 -19.58 0.38 14.89
C LYS A 161 -18.62 -0.11 13.80
N GLY A 162 -18.80 0.38 12.58
CA GLY A 162 -17.91 0.09 11.45
C GLY A 162 -16.49 0.53 11.74
N LEU A 163 -16.29 1.67 12.43
CA LEU A 163 -14.95 2.15 12.77
C LEU A 163 -14.23 1.23 13.76
N PHE A 164 -14.91 0.68 14.77
CA PHE A 164 -14.32 -0.33 15.66
C PHE A 164 -13.90 -1.60 14.89
N GLU A 165 -14.72 -2.06 13.95
CA GLU A 165 -14.41 -3.24 13.12
C GLU A 165 -13.23 -2.94 12.16
N ALA A 166 -13.25 -1.81 11.47
CA ALA A 166 -12.20 -1.40 10.53
C ALA A 166 -10.86 -1.09 11.23
N SER A 167 -10.89 -0.54 12.45
CA SER A 167 -9.68 -0.33 13.26
C SER A 167 -9.03 -1.66 13.64
N ALA A 168 -9.83 -2.69 13.99
CA ALA A 168 -9.28 -4.02 14.25
C ALA A 168 -8.70 -4.68 12.99
N ASP A 169 -9.30 -4.46 11.82
CA ASP A 169 -8.77 -4.95 10.55
C ASP A 169 -7.47 -4.22 10.15
N LEU A 170 -7.34 -2.91 10.47
CA LEU A 170 -6.11 -2.15 10.31
C LEU A 170 -4.99 -2.72 11.20
N ASP A 171 -5.26 -2.95 12.48
CA ASP A 171 -4.31 -3.57 13.43
C ASP A 171 -3.83 -4.92 12.92
N MET A 172 -4.76 -5.78 12.46
CA MET A 172 -4.41 -7.07 11.87
C MET A 172 -3.54 -6.93 10.61
N ALA A 173 -3.76 -5.93 9.77
CA ALA A 173 -2.96 -5.72 8.57
C ALA A 173 -1.53 -5.29 8.92
N CYS A 174 -1.36 -4.39 9.91
CA CYS A 174 -0.06 -3.98 10.45
C CYS A 174 0.68 -5.18 11.04
N GLU A 175 0.03 -5.89 11.95
CA GLU A 175 0.61 -7.02 12.66
C GLU A 175 1.00 -8.18 11.73
N ASN A 176 0.19 -8.50 10.74
CA ASN A 176 0.51 -9.55 9.77
C ASN A 176 1.76 -9.24 8.94
N CYS A 177 2.05 -7.96 8.67
CA CYS A 177 3.27 -7.54 7.98
C CYS A 177 4.47 -7.62 8.94
N HIS A 178 4.34 -7.12 10.16
CA HIS A 178 5.38 -7.15 11.18
C HIS A 178 5.78 -8.59 11.55
N LEU A 179 4.82 -9.49 11.74
CA LEU A 179 5.08 -10.91 12.00
C LEU A 179 5.73 -11.65 10.82
N GLU A 180 5.70 -11.11 9.63
CA GLU A 180 6.41 -11.68 8.50
C GLU A 180 7.83 -11.12 8.37
N TYR A 181 7.99 -9.81 8.43
CA TYR A 181 9.22 -9.13 8.05
C TYR A 181 10.01 -8.55 9.22
N TRP A 182 9.39 -8.41 10.40
CA TRP A 182 10.04 -7.70 11.51
C TRP A 182 10.34 -8.60 12.70
N TYR A 183 9.32 -9.20 13.32
CA TYR A 183 9.44 -10.06 14.49
C TYR A 183 8.68 -11.40 14.35
N PRO A 184 9.08 -12.27 13.41
CA PRO A 184 8.33 -13.51 13.13
C PRO A 184 8.29 -14.49 14.31
N GLY A 185 9.16 -14.33 15.30
CA GLY A 185 9.18 -15.15 16.50
C GLY A 185 8.01 -14.92 17.44
N ASP A 186 7.39 -13.74 17.38
CA ASP A 186 6.26 -13.38 18.24
C ASP A 186 4.93 -13.97 17.74
N ARG A 187 4.92 -14.60 16.58
CA ARG A 187 3.71 -15.21 15.98
C ARG A 187 2.96 -16.12 16.95
N ALA A 188 3.66 -16.95 17.72
CA ALA A 188 3.04 -17.87 18.68
C ALA A 188 2.36 -17.12 19.85
N ALA A 189 2.97 -16.06 20.33
CA ALA A 189 2.42 -15.22 21.41
C ALA A 189 1.19 -14.44 20.92
N VAL A 190 1.24 -13.86 19.72
CA VAL A 190 0.13 -13.14 19.11
C VAL A 190 -1.06 -14.07 18.86
N GLU A 191 -0.84 -15.27 18.37
CA GLU A 191 -1.91 -16.25 18.16
C GLU A 191 -2.51 -16.75 19.48
N GLU A 192 -1.74 -16.83 20.57
CA GLU A 192 -2.27 -17.16 21.90
C GLU A 192 -3.11 -16.00 22.46
N ASP A 193 -2.65 -14.76 22.34
CA ASP A 193 -3.43 -13.58 22.74
C ASP A 193 -4.77 -13.50 21.99
N LYS A 194 -4.76 -13.68 20.68
CA LYS A 194 -5.99 -13.75 19.86
C LYS A 194 -6.95 -14.84 20.36
N ARG A 195 -6.42 -16.01 20.71
CA ARG A 195 -7.24 -17.09 21.29
C ARG A 195 -7.83 -16.72 22.64
N GLN A 196 -7.08 -16.03 23.49
CA GLN A 196 -7.55 -15.59 24.79
C GLN A 196 -8.65 -14.52 24.66
N ARG A 197 -8.43 -13.50 23.80
CA ARG A 197 -9.44 -12.48 23.50
C ARG A 197 -10.75 -13.10 22.96
N ALA A 198 -10.65 -14.05 22.03
CA ALA A 198 -11.83 -14.75 21.49
C ALA A 198 -12.56 -15.62 22.53
N ARG A 199 -11.92 -16.02 23.63
CA ARG A 199 -12.57 -16.70 24.75
C ARG A 199 -13.36 -15.73 25.65
N ILE A 200 -12.83 -14.52 25.83
CA ILE A 200 -13.41 -13.48 26.68
C ILE A 200 -14.55 -12.79 25.94
N ASP A 201 -14.42 -12.55 24.65
CA ASP A 201 -15.45 -11.94 23.79
C ASP A 201 -15.99 -12.95 22.74
N PRO A 202 -17.16 -13.56 23.01
CA PRO A 202 -17.77 -14.48 22.05
C PRO A 202 -18.25 -13.80 20.75
N SER A 203 -18.35 -12.47 20.68
CA SER A 203 -18.77 -11.74 19.48
C SER A 203 -17.65 -11.74 18.42
N ALA A 204 -16.38 -11.77 18.83
CA ALA A 204 -15.22 -11.90 17.97
C ALA A 204 -15.22 -13.20 17.14
N LYS A 205 -15.94 -14.25 17.59
CA LYS A 205 -16.10 -15.52 16.84
C LYS A 205 -17.01 -15.41 15.62
N ARG A 206 -17.85 -14.38 15.52
CA ARG A 206 -18.80 -14.24 14.41
C ARG A 206 -18.18 -13.62 13.17
N SER A 207 -17.20 -12.73 13.31
CA SER A 207 -16.47 -12.12 12.19
C SER A 207 -15.59 -13.12 11.45
N ALA A 208 -14.94 -14.04 12.16
CA ALA A 208 -14.07 -15.07 11.57
C ALA A 208 -14.82 -16.11 10.72
N LYS A 209 -16.15 -16.24 10.88
CA LYS A 209 -16.99 -17.25 10.19
C LYS A 209 -17.67 -16.72 8.92
N LYS A 210 -17.49 -15.42 8.60
CA LYS A 210 -18.10 -14.75 7.43
C LYS A 210 -17.12 -14.54 6.26
N LYS A 211 -15.89 -14.96 6.40
CA LYS A 211 -14.90 -15.08 5.33
C LYS A 211 -14.71 -16.57 5.05
#